data_89cf37fcca9a26f609b1cc20b45d43de
#
_entry.id   89cf37fcca9a26f609b1cc20b45d43de
#
_cell.length_a   1.000
_cell.length_b   1.000
_cell.length_c   1.000
_cell.angle_alpha   90.00
_cell.angle_beta   90.00
_cell.angle_gamma   90.00
#
_symmetry.space_group_name_H-M   'P 1'
#
loop_
_entity.id
_entity.type
_entity.pdbx_description
1 polymer ?
#
loop_
_entity_poly.entity_id
_entity_poly.type
_entity_poly.pdbx_seq_one_letter_code
_entity_poly.pdbx_strand_id
1 'polypeptide(L)'
;MDRVVVFKKAKELFSKYRYVLLILLAGIALMRFPEHGDAGIQDVPLAETPVSPLSRAEELENILGQIDGVGKIRVLLTEADGAVTVYQTDEARTSSQDSESQRVKTVIVTNSGREEVGLIRSVTPPVYLGAIIVCQGGDNPTIKYSIIQAVSSVTGITSDRITVLKMK
;
A
#
# COMPACT_ATOMS: atom_id res chain seq x y z
N MET A 1 -16.47 -55.13 -37.37
CA MET A 1 -15.70 -54.64 -38.56
C MET A 1 -15.82 -53.16 -38.80
N ASP A 2 -16.17 -52.33 -37.81
CA ASP A 2 -16.56 -50.91 -38.03
C ASP A 2 -15.57 -49.88 -37.60
N ARG A 3 -14.49 -50.25 -36.94
CA ARG A 3 -13.49 -49.26 -36.45
C ARG A 3 -12.57 -48.71 -37.57
N VAL A 4 -12.28 -49.51 -38.59
CA VAL A 4 -11.36 -49.12 -39.68
C VAL A 4 -12.00 -48.14 -40.68
N VAL A 5 -13.31 -48.25 -40.90
CA VAL A 5 -14.07 -47.38 -41.82
C VAL A 5 -14.24 -45.96 -41.23
N VAL A 6 -14.42 -45.86 -39.93
CA VAL A 6 -14.55 -44.59 -39.22
C VAL A 6 -13.23 -43.80 -39.26
N PHE A 7 -12.08 -44.48 -39.12
CA PHE A 7 -10.77 -43.84 -39.20
C PHE A 7 -10.40 -43.29 -40.58
N LYS A 8 -10.84 -43.97 -41.68
CA LYS A 8 -10.62 -43.48 -43.05
C LYS A 8 -11.44 -42.24 -43.33
N LYS A 9 -12.73 -42.20 -42.96
CA LYS A 9 -13.60 -41.02 -43.12
C LYS A 9 -13.13 -39.84 -42.29
N ALA A 10 -12.62 -40.07 -41.09
CA ALA A 10 -12.06 -39.03 -40.26
C ALA A 10 -10.79 -38.40 -40.90
N LYS A 11 -9.95 -39.22 -41.54
CA LYS A 11 -8.73 -38.74 -42.19
C LYS A 11 -8.96 -37.90 -43.42
N GLU A 12 -9.99 -38.19 -44.20
CA GLU A 12 -10.40 -37.39 -45.37
C GLU A 12 -11.06 -36.06 -44.97
N LEU A 13 -11.88 -36.06 -43.93
CA LEU A 13 -12.43 -34.85 -43.34
C LEU A 13 -11.34 -33.97 -42.75
N PHE A 14 -10.34 -34.55 -42.09
CA PHE A 14 -9.17 -33.85 -41.51
C PHE A 14 -8.34 -33.16 -42.60
N SER A 15 -8.16 -33.79 -43.77
CA SER A 15 -7.39 -33.18 -44.87
C SER A 15 -8.11 -32.01 -45.54
N LYS A 16 -9.45 -32.05 -45.63
CA LYS A 16 -10.26 -30.99 -46.24
C LYS A 16 -10.47 -29.78 -45.33
N TYR A 17 -10.54 -30.01 -44.03
CA TYR A 17 -10.79 -28.95 -43.01
C TYR A 17 -9.61 -28.63 -42.12
N ARG A 18 -8.38 -29.03 -42.54
CA ARG A 18 -7.16 -28.82 -41.73
C ARG A 18 -6.92 -27.38 -41.35
N TYR A 19 -7.25 -26.43 -42.21
CA TYR A 19 -7.12 -24.99 -41.91
C TYR A 19 -8.20 -24.51 -40.93
N VAL A 20 -9.41 -24.98 -41.05
CA VAL A 20 -10.51 -24.64 -40.13
C VAL A 20 -10.22 -25.20 -38.74
N LEU A 21 -9.69 -26.43 -38.66
CA LEU A 21 -9.30 -27.07 -37.41
C LEU A 21 -8.11 -26.36 -36.77
N LEU A 22 -7.15 -25.88 -37.57
CA LEU A 22 -6.00 -25.12 -37.13
C LEU A 22 -6.41 -23.76 -36.55
N ILE A 23 -7.35 -23.06 -37.20
CA ILE A 23 -7.93 -21.80 -36.72
C ILE A 23 -8.71 -22.02 -35.43
N LEU A 24 -9.49 -23.09 -35.33
CA LEU A 24 -10.25 -23.44 -34.14
C LEU A 24 -9.31 -23.78 -32.96
N LEU A 25 -8.24 -24.53 -33.24
CA LEU A 25 -7.23 -24.88 -32.24
C LEU A 25 -6.43 -23.67 -31.80
N ALA A 26 -6.10 -22.74 -32.71
CA ALA A 26 -5.48 -21.46 -32.38
C ALA A 26 -6.44 -20.58 -31.55
N GLY A 27 -7.75 -20.58 -31.84
CA GLY A 27 -8.73 -19.86 -31.03
C GLY A 27 -8.84 -20.41 -29.60
N ILE A 28 -8.82 -21.74 -29.45
CA ILE A 28 -8.82 -22.39 -28.12
C ILE A 28 -7.50 -22.13 -27.40
N ALA A 29 -6.37 -22.13 -28.12
CA ALA A 29 -5.06 -21.82 -27.53
C ALA A 29 -5.00 -20.37 -27.04
N LEU A 30 -5.55 -19.42 -27.76
CA LEU A 30 -5.67 -18.02 -27.34
C LEU A 30 -6.57 -17.86 -26.09
N MET A 31 -7.64 -18.65 -25.99
CA MET A 31 -8.48 -18.66 -24.78
C MET A 31 -7.80 -19.28 -23.55
N ARG A 32 -6.78 -20.13 -23.76
CA ARG A 32 -6.00 -20.76 -22.66
C ARG A 32 -4.81 -19.94 -22.21
N PHE A 33 -4.35 -18.98 -23.01
CA PHE A 33 -3.40 -17.99 -22.52
C PHE A 33 -4.16 -17.00 -21.64
N PRO A 34 -3.90 -16.94 -20.33
CA PRO A 34 -4.37 -15.79 -19.56
C PRO A 34 -3.72 -14.58 -20.20
N GLU A 35 -4.55 -13.63 -20.63
CA GLU A 35 -4.09 -12.31 -21.08
C GLU A 35 -3.21 -11.71 -19.98
N HIS A 36 -1.89 -11.84 -20.14
CA HIS A 36 -0.91 -10.97 -19.48
C HIS A 36 -0.81 -9.70 -20.33
N GLY A 37 -1.92 -9.03 -20.44
CA GLY A 37 -2.09 -7.80 -21.21
C GLY A 37 -2.98 -6.84 -20.46
N ASP A 38 -2.87 -6.79 -19.12
CA ASP A 38 -3.10 -5.55 -18.43
C ASP A 38 -1.91 -4.62 -18.75
N ALA A 39 -2.06 -3.89 -19.86
CA ALA A 39 -1.59 -2.52 -19.85
C ALA A 39 -2.41 -1.85 -18.75
N GLY A 40 -2.00 -2.09 -17.50
CA GLY A 40 -2.57 -1.44 -16.36
C GLY A 40 -2.54 0.05 -16.65
N ILE A 41 -3.71 0.62 -16.84
CA ILE A 41 -3.95 1.93 -16.28
C ILE A 41 -3.40 1.74 -14.87
N GLN A 42 -2.22 2.30 -14.61
CA GLN A 42 -1.71 2.44 -13.27
C GLN A 42 -2.86 3.11 -12.55
N ASP A 43 -3.63 2.31 -11.79
CA ASP A 43 -4.40 2.84 -10.70
C ASP A 43 -3.39 3.66 -9.92
N VAL A 44 -3.42 4.95 -10.15
CA VAL A 44 -2.78 5.90 -9.26
C VAL A 44 -3.36 5.50 -7.92
N PRO A 45 -2.56 5.02 -6.95
CA PRO A 45 -3.09 4.65 -5.65
C PRO A 45 -3.70 5.91 -5.06
N LEU A 46 -5.00 6.08 -5.26
CA LEU A 46 -5.82 7.08 -4.60
C LEU A 46 -6.10 6.56 -3.20
N ALA A 47 -5.11 6.59 -2.42
CA ALA A 47 -4.97 6.50 -0.99
C ALA A 47 -3.75 5.65 -0.72
N GLU A 48 -2.64 6.27 -0.46
CA GLU A 48 -1.67 5.67 0.43
C GLU A 48 -2.47 5.30 1.68
N THR A 49 -2.66 4.00 1.88
CA THR A 49 -3.18 3.48 3.15
C THR A 49 -2.36 4.18 4.23
N PRO A 50 -2.97 4.90 5.18
CA PRO A 50 -2.20 5.54 6.22
C PRO A 50 -1.29 4.48 6.82
N VAL A 51 0.02 4.67 6.71
CA VAL A 51 1.03 3.72 7.16
C VAL A 51 0.72 3.48 8.63
N SER A 52 0.27 2.26 8.96
CA SER A 52 -0.09 1.91 10.32
C SER A 52 1.11 2.21 11.24
N PRO A 53 0.91 2.74 12.45
CA PRO A 53 2.00 2.99 13.40
C PRO A 53 2.86 1.75 13.67
N LEU A 54 2.28 0.56 13.62
CA LEU A 54 2.99 -0.71 13.67
C LEU A 54 4.00 -0.87 12.52
N SER A 55 3.62 -0.49 11.30
CA SER A 55 4.49 -0.54 10.12
C SER A 55 5.70 0.41 10.27
N ARG A 56 5.50 1.58 10.86
CA ARG A 56 6.59 2.55 11.08
C ARG A 56 7.58 2.11 12.16
N ALA A 57 7.09 1.47 13.23
CA ALA A 57 7.96 0.88 14.25
C ALA A 57 8.79 -0.27 13.67
N GLU A 58 8.21 -1.14 12.86
CA GLU A 58 8.91 -2.24 12.19
C GLU A 58 9.97 -1.72 11.20
N GLU A 59 9.67 -0.65 10.46
CA GLU A 59 10.62 -0.01 9.56
C GLU A 59 11.84 0.53 10.33
N LEU A 60 11.59 1.19 11.46
CA LEU A 60 12.65 1.66 12.35
C LEU A 60 13.45 0.49 12.95
N GLU A 61 12.81 -0.60 13.39
CA GLU A 61 13.51 -1.80 13.87
C GLU A 61 14.47 -2.35 12.81
N ASN A 62 14.01 -2.44 11.56
CA ASN A 62 14.79 -2.94 10.44
C ASN A 62 16.02 -2.05 10.13
N ILE A 63 15.84 -0.74 10.14
CA ILE A 63 16.93 0.21 9.83
C ILE A 63 17.92 0.29 11.01
N LEU A 64 17.42 0.45 12.22
CA LEU A 64 18.28 0.57 13.41
C LEU A 64 19.03 -0.73 13.71
N GLY A 65 18.46 -1.89 13.36
CA GLY A 65 19.11 -3.18 13.48
C GLY A 65 20.35 -3.36 12.59
N GLN A 66 20.52 -2.51 11.58
CA GLN A 66 21.71 -2.51 10.70
C GLN A 66 22.89 -1.73 11.28
N ILE A 67 22.68 -0.99 12.37
CA ILE A 67 23.77 -0.27 13.06
C ILE A 67 24.66 -1.28 13.77
N ASP A 68 25.97 -1.18 13.54
CA ASP A 68 26.95 -2.08 14.16
C ASP A 68 26.87 -2.07 15.68
N GLY A 69 26.82 -3.26 16.26
CA GLY A 69 26.75 -3.46 17.71
C GLY A 69 25.36 -3.32 18.32
N VAL A 70 24.33 -2.92 17.60
CA VAL A 70 22.93 -2.84 18.11
C VAL A 70 22.35 -4.23 18.38
N GLY A 71 22.58 -5.18 17.47
CA GLY A 71 22.01 -6.52 17.53
C GLY A 71 20.50 -6.55 17.39
N LYS A 72 19.83 -7.46 18.11
CA LYS A 72 18.35 -7.51 18.11
C LYS A 72 17.78 -6.24 18.74
N ILE A 73 16.75 -5.69 18.11
CA ILE A 73 16.11 -4.45 18.53
C ILE A 73 14.59 -4.59 18.50
N ARG A 74 13.93 -3.87 19.41
CA ARG A 74 12.48 -3.67 19.43
C ARG A 74 12.19 -2.20 19.70
N VAL A 75 11.25 -1.66 18.96
CA VAL A 75 10.85 -0.25 19.03
C VAL A 75 9.36 -0.15 19.36
N LEU A 76 9.04 0.66 20.36
CA LEU A 76 7.68 1.07 20.70
C LEU A 76 7.59 2.58 20.53
N LEU A 77 6.69 3.04 19.67
CA LEU A 77 6.37 4.45 19.47
C LEU A 77 5.02 4.76 20.13
N THR A 78 4.92 5.90 20.80
CA THR A 78 3.67 6.42 21.35
C THR A 78 3.27 7.65 20.53
N GLU A 79 2.07 7.62 19.96
CA GLU A 79 1.51 8.73 19.19
C GLU A 79 0.73 9.71 20.08
N ALA A 80 0.85 11.00 19.79
CA ALA A 80 -0.03 12.03 20.35
C ALA A 80 -1.35 12.07 19.57
N ASP A 81 -1.19 12.18 18.24
CA ASP A 81 -2.28 12.21 17.29
C ASP A 81 -1.98 11.25 16.16
N GLY A 82 -2.98 10.49 15.75
CA GLY A 82 -2.89 9.61 14.58
C GLY A 82 -2.82 10.43 13.28
N ALA A 83 -2.61 9.73 12.16
CA ALA A 83 -2.66 10.35 10.85
C ALA A 83 -4.05 10.95 10.59
N VAL A 84 -4.08 12.22 10.17
CA VAL A 84 -5.34 12.93 9.87
C VAL A 84 -5.49 13.07 8.36
N THR A 85 -6.56 12.49 7.83
CA THR A 85 -6.93 12.65 6.42
C THR A 85 -7.88 13.81 6.27
N VAL A 86 -7.49 14.82 5.48
CA VAL A 86 -8.32 15.98 5.15
C VAL A 86 -8.88 15.78 3.75
N TYR A 87 -10.21 15.74 3.66
CA TYR A 87 -10.91 15.64 2.39
C TYR A 87 -11.13 17.01 1.74
N GLN A 88 -11.17 17.02 0.42
CA GLN A 88 -11.53 18.21 -0.33
C GLN A 88 -13.00 18.55 -0.10
N THR A 89 -13.27 19.80 0.24
CA THR A 89 -14.62 20.32 0.44
C THR A 89 -14.92 21.39 -0.59
N ASP A 90 -16.17 21.42 -1.02
CA ASP A 90 -16.72 22.50 -1.84
C ASP A 90 -17.58 23.39 -0.94
N GLU A 91 -17.30 24.69 -0.92
CA GLU A 91 -17.97 25.67 -0.07
C GLU A 91 -18.81 26.60 -0.93
N ALA A 92 -20.12 26.56 -0.75
CA ALA A 92 -21.05 27.53 -1.31
C ALA A 92 -21.52 28.49 -0.23
N ARG A 93 -21.21 29.77 -0.41
CA ARG A 93 -21.71 30.87 0.46
C ARG A 93 -22.75 31.64 -0.31
N THR A 94 -23.91 31.77 0.27
CA THR A 94 -24.99 32.62 -0.22
C THR A 94 -25.27 33.69 0.84
N SER A 95 -24.98 34.93 0.49
CA SER A 95 -25.27 36.10 1.36
C SER A 95 -26.44 36.86 0.76
N SER A 96 -27.48 37.07 1.56
CA SER A 96 -28.58 38.01 1.27
C SER A 96 -28.69 38.98 2.42
N GLN A 97 -29.43 40.11 2.21
CA GLN A 97 -29.46 41.25 3.16
C GLN A 97 -29.88 40.87 4.60
N ASP A 98 -30.58 39.74 4.79
CA ASP A 98 -31.08 39.29 6.11
C ASP A 98 -30.62 37.88 6.52
N SER A 99 -29.85 37.17 5.70
CA SER A 99 -29.37 35.81 6.05
C SER A 99 -28.08 35.42 5.35
N GLU A 100 -27.17 34.82 6.10
CA GLU A 100 -25.96 34.20 5.60
C GLU A 100 -26.12 32.71 5.70
N SER A 101 -26.00 31.99 4.58
CA SER A 101 -26.05 30.54 4.52
C SER A 101 -24.74 30.01 3.96
N GLN A 102 -24.05 29.17 4.76
CA GLN A 102 -22.85 28.48 4.33
C GLN A 102 -23.15 26.97 4.21
N ARG A 103 -22.87 26.41 3.06
CA ARG A 103 -22.99 24.99 2.80
C ARG A 103 -21.61 24.44 2.44
N VAL A 104 -21.15 23.47 3.25
CA VAL A 104 -19.90 22.72 3.02
C VAL A 104 -20.28 21.32 2.55
N LYS A 105 -19.72 20.88 1.43
CA LYS A 105 -19.96 19.55 0.88
C LYS A 105 -18.62 18.89 0.54
N THR A 106 -18.43 17.65 1.01
CA THR A 106 -17.26 16.86 0.63
C THR A 106 -17.32 16.48 -0.84
N VAL A 107 -16.23 16.66 -1.57
CA VAL A 107 -16.12 16.23 -2.97
C VAL A 107 -15.94 14.71 -3.01
N ILE A 108 -16.87 14.03 -3.65
CA ILE A 108 -16.87 12.59 -3.83
C ILE A 108 -16.49 12.27 -5.27
N VAL A 109 -15.61 11.30 -5.46
CA VAL A 109 -15.19 10.78 -6.77
C VAL A 109 -15.57 9.31 -6.85
N THR A 110 -16.12 8.90 -7.98
CA THR A 110 -16.42 7.49 -8.22
C THR A 110 -15.22 6.83 -8.89
N ASN A 111 -14.69 5.79 -8.27
CA ASN A 111 -13.60 5.00 -8.84
C ASN A 111 -14.10 4.01 -9.92
N SER A 112 -13.17 3.31 -10.59
CA SER A 112 -13.47 2.31 -11.64
C SER A 112 -14.35 1.16 -11.14
N GLY A 113 -14.39 0.91 -9.83
CA GLY A 113 -15.23 -0.10 -9.18
C GLY A 113 -16.65 0.39 -8.85
N ARG A 114 -17.04 1.62 -9.24
CA ARG A 114 -18.29 2.30 -8.85
C ARG A 114 -18.42 2.57 -7.36
N GLU A 115 -17.31 2.63 -6.66
CA GLU A 115 -17.25 2.98 -5.25
C GLU A 115 -17.08 4.49 -5.12
N GLU A 116 -17.88 5.12 -4.26
CA GLU A 116 -17.81 6.55 -3.99
C GLU A 116 -16.77 6.80 -2.89
N VAL A 117 -15.71 7.51 -3.23
CA VAL A 117 -14.61 7.82 -2.32
C VAL A 117 -14.45 9.33 -2.20
N GLY A 118 -14.26 9.83 -0.98
CA GLY A 118 -13.95 11.24 -0.76
C GLY A 118 -12.60 11.61 -1.36
N LEU A 119 -12.55 12.71 -2.12
CA LEU A 119 -11.28 13.21 -2.67
C LEU A 119 -10.37 13.68 -1.52
N ILE A 120 -9.22 13.03 -1.35
CA ILE A 120 -8.25 13.39 -0.33
C ILE A 120 -7.50 14.65 -0.77
N ARG A 121 -7.52 15.67 0.06
CA ARG A 121 -6.77 16.93 -0.14
C ARG A 121 -5.36 16.82 0.42
N SER A 122 -5.22 16.30 1.63
CA SER A 122 -3.93 16.11 2.28
C SER A 122 -4.02 15.04 3.37
N VAL A 123 -2.90 14.38 3.64
CA VAL A 123 -2.74 13.48 4.78
C VAL A 123 -1.64 14.08 5.67
N THR A 124 -1.99 14.42 6.92
CA THR A 124 -1.01 14.84 7.91
C THR A 124 -0.45 13.61 8.59
N PRO A 125 0.88 13.43 8.64
CA PRO A 125 1.50 12.29 9.32
C PRO A 125 1.21 12.34 10.83
N PRO A 126 1.29 11.17 11.52
CA PRO A 126 1.12 11.11 12.97
C PRO A 126 2.21 11.89 13.70
N VAL A 127 1.86 12.44 14.86
CA VAL A 127 2.78 13.11 15.77
C VAL A 127 3.13 12.16 16.90
N TYR A 128 4.42 11.93 17.13
CA TYR A 128 4.89 11.04 18.18
C TYR A 128 5.22 11.78 19.48
N LEU A 129 4.81 11.21 20.63
CA LEU A 129 5.09 11.72 21.97
C LEU A 129 6.40 11.23 22.53
N GLY A 130 6.73 9.97 22.27
CA GLY A 130 7.91 9.33 22.84
C GLY A 130 8.21 7.97 22.23
N ALA A 131 9.38 7.44 22.52
CA ALA A 131 9.85 6.15 22.05
C ALA A 131 10.56 5.36 23.14
N ILE A 132 10.29 4.05 23.22
CA ILE A 132 11.07 3.10 24.01
C ILE A 132 11.73 2.12 23.05
N ILE A 133 13.05 1.98 23.18
CA ILE A 133 13.87 1.11 22.34
C ILE A 133 14.60 0.13 23.23
N VAL A 134 14.47 -1.16 22.93
CA VAL A 134 15.16 -2.23 23.65
C VAL A 134 16.07 -2.96 22.67
N CYS A 135 17.39 -2.93 22.89
CA CYS A 135 18.36 -3.56 22.00
C CYS A 135 19.49 -4.27 22.78
N GLN A 136 20.17 -5.20 22.13
CA GLN A 136 21.25 -5.96 22.75
C GLN A 136 22.43 -5.05 23.14
N GLY A 137 22.77 -4.08 22.28
CA GLY A 137 23.84 -3.10 22.52
C GLY A 137 23.44 -1.92 23.38
N GLY A 138 22.28 -1.95 24.05
CA GLY A 138 21.71 -0.83 24.79
C GLY A 138 22.49 -0.39 26.06
N ASP A 139 23.52 -1.10 26.46
CA ASP A 139 24.47 -0.69 27.55
C ASP A 139 25.65 0.15 27.03
N ASN A 140 25.93 0.11 25.71
CA ASN A 140 27.01 0.91 25.13
C ASN A 140 26.55 2.36 24.92
N PRO A 141 27.23 3.36 25.55
CA PRO A 141 26.84 4.76 25.42
C PRO A 141 26.86 5.30 23.99
N THR A 142 27.79 4.85 23.15
CA THR A 142 27.91 5.27 21.75
C THR A 142 26.72 4.79 20.94
N ILE A 143 26.34 3.52 21.10
CA ILE A 143 25.18 2.93 20.42
C ILE A 143 23.90 3.63 20.89
N LYS A 144 23.75 3.82 22.21
CA LYS A 144 22.61 4.53 22.77
C LYS A 144 22.46 5.92 22.18
N TYR A 145 23.55 6.68 22.08
CA TYR A 145 23.54 8.02 21.47
C TYR A 145 23.17 7.99 20.01
N SER A 146 23.75 7.07 19.23
CA SER A 146 23.45 6.92 17.79
C SER A 146 21.96 6.59 17.55
N ILE A 147 21.38 5.69 18.35
CA ILE A 147 19.96 5.34 18.27
C ILE A 147 19.08 6.55 18.60
N ILE A 148 19.38 7.27 19.69
CA ILE A 148 18.60 8.45 20.08
C ILE A 148 18.64 9.51 18.97
N GLN A 149 19.81 9.79 18.41
CA GLN A 149 19.96 10.75 17.32
C GLN A 149 19.18 10.32 16.06
N ALA A 150 19.29 9.05 15.65
CA ALA A 150 18.61 8.52 14.48
C ALA A 150 17.08 8.62 14.66
N VAL A 151 16.54 8.15 15.78
CA VAL A 151 15.11 8.18 16.05
C VAL A 151 14.59 9.61 16.17
N SER A 152 15.29 10.49 16.88
CA SER A 152 14.93 11.90 17.00
C SER A 152 14.84 12.60 15.63
N SER A 153 15.79 12.33 14.73
CA SER A 153 15.84 12.94 13.40
C SER A 153 14.69 12.52 12.49
N VAL A 154 14.20 11.27 12.62
CA VAL A 154 13.15 10.73 11.76
C VAL A 154 11.75 10.97 12.30
N THR A 155 11.60 10.89 13.65
CA THR A 155 10.28 10.97 14.29
C THR A 155 9.94 12.38 14.80
N GLY A 156 10.93 13.26 14.94
CA GLY A 156 10.77 14.57 15.56
C GLY A 156 10.64 14.52 17.09
N ILE A 157 10.77 13.35 17.70
CA ILE A 157 10.75 13.20 19.17
C ILE A 157 12.02 13.81 19.77
N THR A 158 11.88 14.61 20.80
CA THR A 158 13.03 15.16 21.52
C THR A 158 13.80 14.08 22.29
N SER A 159 15.12 14.21 22.40
CA SER A 159 16.01 13.18 22.97
C SER A 159 15.66 12.78 24.40
N ASP A 160 15.06 13.68 25.17
CA ASP A 160 14.59 13.45 26.55
C ASP A 160 13.41 12.49 26.65
N ARG A 161 12.67 12.31 25.53
CA ARG A 161 11.51 11.41 25.42
C ARG A 161 11.82 10.09 24.73
N ILE A 162 13.09 9.85 24.45
CA ILE A 162 13.57 8.59 23.87
C ILE A 162 14.34 7.82 24.91
N THR A 163 13.87 6.62 25.25
CA THR A 163 14.52 5.75 26.24
C THR A 163 15.09 4.52 25.54
N VAL A 164 16.41 4.29 25.70
CA VAL A 164 17.10 3.11 25.17
C VAL A 164 17.53 2.22 26.33
N LEU A 165 17.07 0.96 26.28
CA LEU A 165 17.31 -0.05 27.31
C LEU A 165 18.05 -1.26 26.72
N LYS A 166 18.81 -1.94 27.56
CA LYS A 166 19.47 -3.20 27.22
C LYS A 166 18.45 -4.34 27.18
N MET A 167 18.49 -5.13 26.11
CA MET A 167 17.73 -6.39 26.00
C MET A 167 18.36 -7.46 26.90
N LYS A 168 17.53 -8.27 27.55
CA LYS A 168 17.97 -9.44 28.32
C LYS A 168 18.44 -10.57 27.42
#